data_d7e671a5fa25a18e1a40b22b10682100
#
_entry.id   d7e671a5fa25a18e1a40b22b10682100
#
_cell.length_a   1.000
_cell.length_b   1.000
_cell.length_c   1.000
_cell.angle_alpha   90.00
_cell.angle_beta   90.00
_cell.angle_gamma   90.00
#
_symmetry.space_group_name_H-M   'P 1'
#
loop_
_entity.id
_entity.type
_entity.pdbx_description
1 polymer ?
#
loop_
_entity_poly.entity_id
_entity_poly.type
_entity_poly.pdbx_seq_one_letter_code
_entity_poly.pdbx_strand_id
1 'polypeptide(L)'
;MPVNILMPALSPTMEKGNLAKWFKKEGDKVKPGDVIAEIETDKATMEYEAIDEGTLAKIVVPEGTQDVPVKALIAVLAEEGEDVKAAAAGAGTGAPAVKPAPPAKTASAATPPSPMGEGVSARPSAPARSAPKVAEATSARAAPQAPAAPVSHQREEGAGEKVRIAHTNRVFSSPLARRLAKEAGIDLARVQGSGPHGRVIARDVEAAKSGRGIAAPAAAAAAGAVAPTVQTPTDEKIRALFEPGSYDAVPHDNIRKVIARRLLEAKLSIPHFYLTLECNIGKLVAAREEINAAAPKDKDGKATYKISVNDFVIKALALALQRVPDANVTWTEGAMLRHKHSDVGVAVSIPGGLITPVVRQAEQKSLSVISNEMKDFAARARARKLAPHEYQGGTSAVSNLGMYGIKEFYAIINPPHATILSVGAGEERAIVRNGKIEAAHMMTVGLATDHRAVDGALGAVLLDAFKALIENPVMMVV
;
A
#
# COMPACT_ATOMS: atom_id res chain seq x y z
N MET A 1 -28.64 17.65 32.03
CA MET A 1 -27.33 18.31 31.62
C MET A 1 -27.11 18.00 30.16
N PRO A 2 -26.67 18.94 29.32
CA PRO A 2 -26.45 18.66 27.90
C PRO A 2 -25.44 17.53 27.72
N VAL A 3 -25.77 16.54 26.89
CA VAL A 3 -24.90 15.41 26.58
C VAL A 3 -24.08 15.76 25.35
N ASN A 4 -22.75 15.68 25.47
CA ASN A 4 -21.81 15.99 24.39
C ASN A 4 -21.61 14.76 23.51
N ILE A 5 -21.93 14.85 22.22
CA ILE A 5 -21.58 13.85 21.23
C ILE A 5 -20.16 14.12 20.75
N LEU A 6 -19.28 13.17 21.03
CA LEU A 6 -17.86 13.25 20.64
C LEU A 6 -17.59 12.37 19.42
N MET A 7 -16.60 12.75 18.61
CA MET A 7 -16.12 11.96 17.50
C MET A 7 -15.65 10.57 17.97
N PRO A 8 -16.33 9.48 17.59
CA PRO A 8 -15.99 8.14 18.07
C PRO A 8 -14.70 7.61 17.47
N ALA A 9 -14.00 6.73 18.18
CA ALA A 9 -12.92 5.94 17.64
C ALA A 9 -13.49 4.66 17.00
N LEU A 10 -13.79 4.69 15.71
CA LEU A 10 -14.37 3.56 14.98
C LEU A 10 -13.35 2.48 14.61
N SER A 11 -12.05 2.72 14.85
CA SER A 11 -10.99 1.72 14.77
C SER A 11 -9.92 1.98 15.84
N PRO A 12 -9.17 0.93 16.28
CA PRO A 12 -8.12 1.08 17.30
C PRO A 12 -6.99 2.05 16.92
N THR A 13 -6.80 2.30 15.63
CA THR A 13 -5.74 3.16 15.08
C THR A 13 -6.25 4.49 14.55
N MET A 14 -7.54 4.81 14.79
CA MET A 14 -8.17 6.03 14.31
C MET A 14 -7.77 7.23 15.18
N GLU A 15 -7.06 8.19 14.61
CA GLU A 15 -6.74 9.47 15.25
C GLU A 15 -7.68 10.59 14.80
N LYS A 16 -8.20 10.50 13.57
CA LYS A 16 -9.07 11.49 12.94
C LYS A 16 -10.09 10.79 12.04
N GLY A 17 -11.26 11.41 11.83
CA GLY A 17 -12.28 10.98 10.87
C GLY A 17 -12.89 12.15 10.13
N ASN A 18 -13.59 11.87 9.04
CA ASN A 18 -14.34 12.87 8.30
C ASN A 18 -15.81 12.66 8.55
N LEU A 19 -16.53 13.72 8.83
CA LEU A 19 -17.97 13.68 9.00
C LEU A 19 -18.61 13.83 7.63
N ALA A 20 -19.04 12.71 7.02
CA ALA A 20 -19.53 12.69 5.64
C ALA A 20 -20.92 13.29 5.53
N LYS A 21 -21.83 12.89 6.44
CA LYS A 21 -23.23 13.33 6.39
C LYS A 21 -23.90 13.26 7.75
N TRP A 22 -24.86 14.16 8.00
CA TRP A 22 -25.80 14.08 9.12
C TRP A 22 -27.14 13.51 8.64
N PHE A 23 -27.69 12.53 9.35
CA PHE A 23 -29.03 11.97 9.09
C PHE A 23 -30.13 12.65 9.94
N LYS A 24 -29.74 13.32 11.03
CA LYS A 24 -30.61 14.09 11.90
C LYS A 24 -30.26 15.58 11.80
N LYS A 25 -31.27 16.44 12.01
CA LYS A 25 -31.10 17.91 11.99
C LYS A 25 -31.22 18.47 13.41
N GLU A 26 -30.75 19.71 13.61
CA GLU A 26 -30.98 20.43 14.86
C GLU A 26 -32.47 20.52 15.15
N GLY A 27 -32.88 20.11 16.35
CA GLY A 27 -34.27 20.00 16.79
C GLY A 27 -34.88 18.60 16.67
N ASP A 28 -34.23 17.64 16.01
CA ASP A 28 -34.75 16.28 15.87
C ASP A 28 -34.56 15.47 17.17
N LYS A 29 -35.55 14.65 17.49
CA LYS A 29 -35.44 13.67 18.59
C LYS A 29 -34.61 12.48 18.16
N VAL A 30 -33.71 12.07 19.04
CA VAL A 30 -32.76 10.96 18.86
C VAL A 30 -33.01 9.94 19.97
N LYS A 31 -33.08 8.67 19.61
CA LYS A 31 -33.19 7.54 20.54
C LYS A 31 -31.94 6.67 20.46
N PRO A 32 -31.59 5.90 21.51
CA PRO A 32 -30.52 4.94 21.46
C PRO A 32 -30.70 3.95 20.29
N GLY A 33 -29.66 3.81 19.45
CA GLY A 33 -29.68 3.00 18.24
C GLY A 33 -30.12 3.73 16.95
N ASP A 34 -30.53 5.02 17.04
CA ASP A 34 -30.78 5.82 15.84
C ASP A 34 -29.45 6.19 15.16
N VAL A 35 -29.36 6.02 13.84
CA VAL A 35 -28.22 6.51 13.04
C VAL A 35 -28.29 8.03 12.96
N ILE A 36 -27.30 8.72 13.52
CA ILE A 36 -27.23 10.19 13.58
C ILE A 36 -26.31 10.80 12.58
N ALA A 37 -25.20 10.12 12.25
CA ALA A 37 -24.22 10.62 11.31
C ALA A 37 -23.49 9.48 10.58
N GLU A 38 -22.94 9.81 9.43
CA GLU A 38 -22.05 8.95 8.65
C GLU A 38 -20.62 9.49 8.75
N ILE A 39 -19.71 8.65 9.24
CA ILE A 39 -18.31 9.00 9.48
C ILE A 39 -17.45 8.19 8.52
N GLU A 40 -16.67 8.90 7.71
CA GLU A 40 -15.70 8.30 6.81
C GLU A 40 -14.34 8.23 7.52
N THR A 41 -13.78 7.03 7.60
CA THR A 41 -12.45 6.77 8.15
C THR A 41 -11.46 6.49 7.01
N ASP A 42 -10.20 6.27 7.33
CA ASP A 42 -9.17 5.86 6.37
C ASP A 42 -9.41 4.45 5.77
N LYS A 43 -10.35 3.68 6.34
CA LYS A 43 -10.63 2.28 5.97
C LYS A 43 -12.04 2.04 5.44
N ALA A 44 -13.01 2.75 5.94
CA ALA A 44 -14.42 2.57 5.55
C ALA A 44 -15.27 3.77 5.97
N THR A 45 -16.42 3.91 5.33
CA THR A 45 -17.50 4.76 5.81
C THR A 45 -18.39 3.95 6.77
N MET A 46 -18.64 4.48 7.96
CA MET A 46 -19.38 3.80 9.01
C MET A 46 -20.50 4.70 9.53
N GLU A 47 -21.65 4.10 9.78
CA GLU A 47 -22.78 4.77 10.41
C GLU A 47 -22.50 4.89 11.92
N TYR A 48 -22.77 6.07 12.47
CA TYR A 48 -22.66 6.35 13.90
C TYR A 48 -24.04 6.41 14.53
N GLU A 49 -24.29 5.45 15.40
CA GLU A 49 -25.56 5.32 16.14
C GLU A 49 -25.49 6.08 17.47
N ALA A 50 -26.61 6.69 17.84
CA ALA A 50 -26.75 7.34 19.13
C ALA A 50 -26.72 6.33 20.29
N ILE A 51 -25.95 6.66 21.32
CA ILE A 51 -25.90 5.90 22.57
C ILE A 51 -26.95 6.44 23.56
N ASP A 52 -27.14 7.76 23.55
CA ASP A 52 -27.99 8.48 24.47
C ASP A 52 -29.28 8.97 23.78
N GLU A 53 -30.37 9.17 24.56
CA GLU A 53 -31.60 9.76 24.08
C GLU A 53 -31.63 11.26 24.36
N GLY A 54 -32.29 12.02 23.48
CA GLY A 54 -32.43 13.46 23.63
C GLY A 54 -32.86 14.16 22.36
N THR A 55 -32.84 15.49 22.39
CA THR A 55 -33.06 16.33 21.20
C THR A 55 -31.76 16.92 20.74
N LEU A 56 -31.41 16.81 19.45
CA LEU A 56 -30.17 17.36 18.89
C LEU A 56 -30.21 18.90 18.98
N ALA A 57 -29.52 19.45 19.99
CA ALA A 57 -29.59 20.88 20.30
C ALA A 57 -28.74 21.71 19.33
N LYS A 58 -27.53 21.22 18.96
CA LYS A 58 -26.64 21.92 18.07
C LYS A 58 -25.68 20.98 17.38
N ILE A 59 -25.45 21.19 16.08
CA ILE A 59 -24.39 20.59 15.30
C ILE A 59 -23.19 21.53 15.34
N VAL A 60 -22.08 21.09 15.97
CA VAL A 60 -20.84 21.88 16.11
C VAL A 60 -19.96 21.71 14.87
N VAL A 61 -19.93 20.50 14.32
CA VAL A 61 -19.14 20.16 13.13
C VAL A 61 -20.11 19.93 11.96
N PRO A 62 -20.09 20.80 10.92
CA PRO A 62 -20.98 20.64 9.77
C PRO A 62 -20.61 19.40 8.93
N GLU A 63 -21.59 18.93 8.15
CA GLU A 63 -21.36 17.85 7.17
C GLU A 63 -20.27 18.22 6.17
N GLY A 64 -19.50 17.22 5.72
CA GLY A 64 -18.36 17.42 4.80
C GLY A 64 -17.08 17.90 5.47
N THR A 65 -17.05 18.07 6.82
CA THR A 65 -15.83 18.47 7.54
C THR A 65 -14.84 17.32 7.58
N GLN A 66 -13.60 17.59 7.16
CA GLN A 66 -12.51 16.63 7.11
C GLN A 66 -11.57 16.76 8.32
N ASP A 67 -10.84 15.67 8.61
CA ASP A 67 -9.77 15.63 9.62
C ASP A 67 -10.24 16.01 11.06
N VAL A 68 -11.49 15.64 11.44
CA VAL A 68 -12.00 15.86 12.80
C VAL A 68 -11.31 14.88 13.77
N PRO A 69 -10.59 15.38 14.81
CA PRO A 69 -9.89 14.52 15.75
C PRO A 69 -10.87 13.63 16.55
N VAL A 70 -10.46 12.41 16.87
CA VAL A 70 -11.19 11.54 17.80
C VAL A 70 -11.33 12.23 19.15
N LYS A 71 -12.54 12.11 19.76
CA LYS A 71 -12.96 12.82 20.99
C LYS A 71 -13.19 14.33 20.82
N ALA A 72 -13.13 14.89 19.61
CA ALA A 72 -13.61 16.25 19.38
C ALA A 72 -15.12 16.31 19.51
N LEU A 73 -15.66 17.42 20.02
CA LEU A 73 -17.09 17.67 20.14
C LEU A 73 -17.68 17.88 18.73
N ILE A 74 -18.62 17.02 18.32
CA ILE A 74 -19.26 17.09 17.00
C ILE A 74 -20.71 17.60 17.07
N ALA A 75 -21.45 17.30 18.16
CA ALA A 75 -22.79 17.81 18.39
C ALA A 75 -23.14 17.81 19.88
N VAL A 76 -24.25 18.43 20.25
CA VAL A 76 -24.79 18.48 21.62
C VAL A 76 -26.24 18.03 21.61
N LEU A 77 -26.60 17.10 22.52
CA LEU A 77 -27.95 16.67 22.80
C LEU A 77 -28.47 17.37 24.05
N ALA A 78 -29.71 17.81 24.04
CA ALA A 78 -30.48 18.24 25.22
C ALA A 78 -31.34 17.08 25.73
N GLU A 79 -31.33 16.82 27.04
CA GLU A 79 -32.20 15.83 27.68
C GLU A 79 -33.66 16.30 27.69
N GLU A 80 -34.59 15.37 27.89
CA GLU A 80 -36.02 15.67 27.90
C GLU A 80 -36.39 16.64 29.05
N GLY A 81 -36.84 17.86 28.68
CA GLY A 81 -37.21 18.93 29.65
C GLY A 81 -36.18 20.06 29.78
N GLU A 82 -35.05 20.01 29.08
CA GLU A 82 -34.04 21.08 29.05
C GLU A 82 -34.30 22.06 27.89
N ASP A 83 -34.06 23.36 28.15
CA ASP A 83 -34.22 24.37 27.08
C ASP A 83 -33.12 24.22 26.04
N VAL A 84 -33.48 23.79 24.82
CA VAL A 84 -32.62 23.55 23.68
C VAL A 84 -31.72 24.75 23.38
N LYS A 85 -32.17 25.98 23.64
CA LYS A 85 -31.39 27.20 23.45
C LYS A 85 -30.29 27.37 24.51
N ALA A 86 -30.53 26.92 25.74
CA ALA A 86 -29.55 26.98 26.82
C ALA A 86 -28.46 25.93 26.63
N ALA A 87 -28.82 24.72 26.17
CA ALA A 87 -27.89 23.65 25.82
C ALA A 87 -27.00 24.02 24.62
N ALA A 88 -27.55 24.72 23.63
CA ALA A 88 -26.79 25.23 22.48
C ALA A 88 -25.79 26.35 22.83
N ALA A 89 -26.07 27.14 23.88
CA ALA A 89 -25.19 28.23 24.33
C ALA A 89 -23.97 27.72 25.13
N GLY A 90 -24.07 26.56 25.80
CA GLY A 90 -22.97 25.91 26.53
C GLY A 90 -21.86 25.28 25.65
N ALA A 91 -22.08 25.16 24.36
CA ALA A 91 -21.12 24.53 23.41
C ALA A 91 -19.91 25.40 22.99
N GLY A 92 -19.68 26.52 23.68
CA GLY A 92 -18.74 27.57 23.23
C GLY A 92 -17.33 27.60 23.82
N THR A 93 -16.92 26.68 24.70
CA THR A 93 -15.61 26.76 25.36
C THR A 93 -14.78 25.49 25.16
N GLY A 94 -14.10 25.40 24.04
CA GLY A 94 -13.04 24.35 23.91
C GLY A 94 -12.80 23.74 22.54
N ALA A 95 -12.91 24.48 21.43
CA ALA A 95 -12.48 23.95 20.13
C ALA A 95 -11.57 24.92 19.38
N PRO A 96 -10.47 24.47 18.75
CA PRO A 96 -9.73 25.28 17.79
C PRO A 96 -10.59 25.47 16.54
N ALA A 97 -10.77 26.73 16.13
CA ALA A 97 -11.56 27.12 14.98
C ALA A 97 -11.00 26.57 13.67
N VAL A 98 -11.72 25.64 13.05
CA VAL A 98 -11.51 25.23 11.67
C VAL A 98 -12.39 26.14 10.80
N LYS A 99 -11.77 26.87 9.85
CA LYS A 99 -12.47 27.74 8.89
C LYS A 99 -13.33 26.88 7.96
N PRO A 100 -14.61 27.25 7.73
CA PRO A 100 -15.46 26.56 6.76
C PRO A 100 -15.08 26.96 5.33
N ALA A 101 -15.03 25.97 4.44
CA ALA A 101 -14.91 26.18 2.99
C ALA A 101 -16.26 26.68 2.44
N PRO A 102 -16.26 27.57 1.41
CA PRO A 102 -17.48 28.14 0.85
C PRO A 102 -18.28 27.10 0.04
N PRO A 103 -19.63 27.20 0.00
CA PRO A 103 -20.48 26.21 -0.65
C PRO A 103 -20.35 26.24 -2.17
N ALA A 104 -20.15 25.07 -2.76
CA ALA A 104 -20.14 24.88 -4.22
C ALA A 104 -21.55 25.06 -4.77
N LYS A 105 -21.69 25.99 -5.72
CA LYS A 105 -22.93 26.22 -6.49
C LYS A 105 -23.19 25.02 -7.41
N THR A 106 -24.36 24.43 -7.28
CA THR A 106 -24.93 23.46 -8.21
C THR A 106 -25.05 24.06 -9.61
N ALA A 107 -24.33 23.49 -10.57
CA ALA A 107 -24.54 23.73 -11.98
C ALA A 107 -25.27 22.54 -12.62
N SER A 108 -26.37 22.88 -13.25
CA SER A 108 -27.35 22.09 -13.96
C SER A 108 -26.75 21.19 -15.06
N ALA A 109 -27.40 20.06 -15.23
CA ALA A 109 -27.14 19.05 -16.26
C ALA A 109 -27.14 19.62 -17.68
N ALA A 110 -26.12 19.22 -18.48
CA ALA A 110 -26.17 19.32 -19.93
C ALA A 110 -25.85 17.93 -20.51
N THR A 111 -26.75 17.47 -21.36
CA THR A 111 -26.79 16.22 -22.10
C THR A 111 -25.66 16.14 -23.14
N PRO A 112 -25.04 14.98 -23.39
CA PRO A 112 -24.05 14.83 -24.46
C PRO A 112 -24.73 14.62 -25.83
N PRO A 113 -24.17 15.15 -26.91
CA PRO A 113 -24.66 14.84 -28.27
C PRO A 113 -24.07 13.53 -28.80
N SER A 114 -24.91 12.79 -29.50
CA SER A 114 -24.60 11.57 -30.28
C SER A 114 -23.80 11.88 -31.55
N PRO A 115 -23.06 10.91 -32.09
CA PRO A 115 -22.26 11.10 -33.28
C PRO A 115 -23.06 10.83 -34.55
N MET A 116 -22.88 11.67 -35.55
CA MET A 116 -23.26 11.36 -36.95
C MET A 116 -22.10 11.61 -37.90
N GLY A 117 -21.86 10.66 -38.77
CA GLY A 117 -21.73 10.89 -40.19
C GLY A 117 -20.36 10.85 -40.83
N GLU A 118 -20.21 9.84 -41.61
CA GLU A 118 -19.24 9.51 -42.65
C GLU A 118 -18.69 10.65 -43.47
N GLY A 119 -17.43 10.53 -43.90
CA GLY A 119 -16.83 11.37 -44.93
C GLY A 119 -15.47 10.84 -45.39
N VAL A 120 -15.51 10.07 -46.47
CA VAL A 120 -14.36 9.55 -47.24
C VAL A 120 -13.63 10.72 -47.93
N SER A 121 -12.29 10.78 -47.90
CA SER A 121 -11.50 11.13 -49.11
C SER A 121 -9.98 11.07 -48.89
N ALA A 122 -9.34 10.25 -49.70
CA ALA A 122 -8.10 10.39 -50.47
C ALA A 122 -6.77 10.79 -49.84
N ARG A 123 -5.84 9.89 -50.04
CA ARG A 123 -4.35 10.05 -50.06
C ARG A 123 -3.86 11.22 -50.92
N PRO A 124 -2.62 11.68 -50.66
CA PRO A 124 -1.57 11.27 -51.59
C PRO A 124 -0.24 10.82 -50.95
N SER A 125 0.46 10.04 -51.76
CA SER A 125 1.69 9.30 -51.62
C SER A 125 2.96 10.17 -51.54
N ALA A 126 3.92 9.71 -50.76
CA ALA A 126 5.39 9.61 -50.84
C ALA A 126 6.25 10.79 -51.42
N PRO A 127 7.52 10.88 -51.01
CA PRO A 127 8.54 10.08 -51.62
C PRO A 127 9.65 9.50 -50.68
N ALA A 128 10.23 8.43 -51.16
CA ALA A 128 11.37 7.70 -50.63
C ALA A 128 12.64 8.54 -50.57
N ARG A 129 13.46 8.33 -49.55
CA ARG A 129 14.87 8.68 -49.58
C ARG A 129 15.72 7.48 -49.11
N SER A 130 16.65 7.19 -50.00
CA SER A 130 17.72 6.22 -50.11
C SER A 130 18.56 5.99 -48.86
N ALA A 131 18.94 4.71 -48.68
CA ALA A 131 19.95 4.20 -47.74
C ALA A 131 21.38 4.59 -48.18
N PRO A 132 22.30 4.68 -47.23
CA PRO A 132 23.72 4.59 -47.56
C PRO A 132 24.29 3.21 -47.22
N LYS A 133 25.24 2.80 -48.07
CA LYS A 133 25.97 1.57 -48.19
C LYS A 133 26.76 1.19 -46.93
N VAL A 134 26.81 -0.12 -46.72
CA VAL A 134 27.73 -0.90 -45.90
C VAL A 134 29.18 -0.69 -46.33
N ALA A 135 30.07 -0.48 -45.37
CA ALA A 135 31.51 -0.69 -45.52
C ALA A 135 31.95 -1.86 -44.63
N GLU A 136 32.41 -2.91 -45.27
CA GLU A 136 33.14 -4.04 -44.69
C GLU A 136 34.43 -3.56 -44.00
N ALA A 137 34.69 -4.06 -42.80
CA ALA A 137 36.02 -4.11 -42.25
C ALA A 137 36.25 -5.45 -41.57
N THR A 138 37.25 -6.11 -42.09
CA THR A 138 37.77 -7.44 -41.88
C THR A 138 38.22 -7.76 -40.46
N SER A 139 38.02 -9.03 -40.15
CA SER A 139 38.52 -9.92 -39.11
C SER A 139 39.91 -9.62 -38.51
N ALA A 140 40.01 -9.78 -37.19
CA ALA A 140 41.20 -10.35 -36.55
C ALA A 140 40.79 -11.26 -35.38
N ARG A 141 41.12 -12.51 -35.58
CA ARG A 141 40.96 -13.67 -34.68
C ARG A 141 42.08 -13.61 -33.63
N ALA A 142 41.76 -13.65 -32.35
CA ALA A 142 42.71 -14.01 -31.31
C ALA A 142 42.14 -15.15 -30.44
N ALA A 143 42.95 -16.18 -30.29
CA ALA A 143 42.66 -17.45 -29.67
C ALA A 143 42.78 -17.39 -28.12
N PRO A 144 42.32 -18.43 -27.39
CA PRO A 144 42.08 -18.41 -25.96
C PRO A 144 43.37 -18.70 -25.15
N GLN A 145 43.50 -18.03 -24.01
CA GLN A 145 44.51 -18.42 -23.00
C GLN A 145 43.82 -19.15 -21.84
N ALA A 146 44.44 -20.24 -21.45
CA ALA A 146 44.09 -21.16 -20.39
C ALA A 146 44.51 -20.66 -18.97
N PRO A 147 44.14 -21.35 -17.89
CA PRO A 147 43.97 -20.78 -16.56
C PRO A 147 45.25 -20.74 -15.73
N ALA A 148 45.38 -19.73 -14.88
CA ALA A 148 46.44 -19.63 -13.88
C ALA A 148 46.00 -20.26 -12.55
N ALA A 149 46.93 -21.00 -11.95
CA ALA A 149 46.82 -21.80 -10.75
C ALA A 149 46.75 -21.01 -9.43
N PRO A 150 46.50 -21.67 -8.28
CA PRO A 150 46.03 -21.07 -7.05
C PRO A 150 47.14 -20.41 -6.22
N VAL A 151 46.85 -19.28 -5.63
CA VAL A 151 47.71 -18.60 -4.66
C VAL A 151 47.41 -19.08 -3.25
N SER A 152 48.49 -19.58 -2.62
CA SER A 152 48.58 -20.09 -1.26
C SER A 152 48.18 -19.09 -0.18
N HIS A 153 47.49 -19.63 0.82
CA HIS A 153 47.24 -18.98 2.12
C HIS A 153 48.55 -18.66 2.84
N GLN A 154 48.78 -17.41 3.14
CA GLN A 154 49.62 -17.03 4.26
C GLN A 154 48.75 -16.53 5.42
N ARG A 155 48.97 -17.19 6.53
CA ARG A 155 48.35 -16.97 7.84
C ARG A 155 49.12 -15.82 8.50
N GLU A 156 48.50 -14.66 8.71
CA GLU A 156 48.99 -13.66 9.66
C GLU A 156 48.13 -13.70 10.91
N GLU A 157 48.80 -14.06 12.02
CA GLU A 157 48.30 -13.89 13.36
C GLU A 157 48.47 -12.44 13.77
N GLY A 158 47.45 -11.90 14.42
CA GLY A 158 47.63 -10.77 15.33
C GLY A 158 46.73 -9.59 15.13
N ALA A 159 45.67 -9.51 15.90
CA ALA A 159 45.22 -8.40 16.73
C ALA A 159 43.73 -8.55 17.04
N GLY A 160 43.44 -8.99 18.25
CA GLY A 160 42.08 -9.15 18.75
C GLY A 160 41.33 -7.84 18.82
N GLU A 161 40.35 -7.68 17.94
CA GLU A 161 39.32 -6.67 18.07
C GLU A 161 38.23 -7.20 19.00
N LYS A 162 38.28 -6.71 20.23
CA LYS A 162 37.28 -7.00 21.26
C LYS A 162 35.93 -6.49 20.82
N VAL A 163 35.06 -7.42 20.43
CA VAL A 163 33.61 -7.21 20.34
C VAL A 163 33.15 -6.58 21.67
N ARG A 164 32.78 -5.31 21.65
CA ARG A 164 32.10 -4.64 22.77
C ARG A 164 30.69 -5.17 22.87
N ILE A 165 30.53 -6.19 23.70
CA ILE A 165 29.24 -6.60 24.22
C ILE A 165 28.70 -5.40 25.02
N ALA A 166 27.50 -4.95 24.69
CA ALA A 166 26.78 -3.89 25.39
C ALA A 166 26.68 -4.28 26.87
N HIS A 167 27.46 -3.59 27.71
CA HIS A 167 27.39 -3.77 29.14
C HIS A 167 26.11 -3.13 29.67
N THR A 168 25.20 -3.96 30.20
CA THR A 168 24.19 -3.55 31.17
C THR A 168 24.81 -2.57 32.16
N ASN A 169 24.12 -1.45 32.45
CA ASN A 169 24.53 -0.36 33.36
C ASN A 169 24.80 -0.84 34.80
N ARG A 170 25.89 -1.56 35.01
CA ARG A 170 26.33 -1.96 36.33
C ARG A 170 27.24 -0.88 36.90
N VAL A 171 26.70 -0.07 37.84
CA VAL A 171 27.47 0.93 38.54
C VAL A 171 28.46 0.24 39.50
N PHE A 172 29.76 0.39 39.25
CA PHE A 172 30.79 -0.13 40.13
C PHE A 172 30.89 0.80 41.37
N SER A 173 30.55 0.26 42.53
CA SER A 173 30.59 1.03 43.79
C SER A 173 31.19 0.18 44.91
N SER A 174 31.86 0.84 45.88
CA SER A 174 32.38 0.17 47.07
C SER A 174 31.23 -0.24 48.00
N PRO A 175 31.39 -1.30 48.82
CA PRO A 175 30.38 -1.70 49.79
C PRO A 175 29.94 -0.60 50.73
N LEU A 176 30.88 0.24 51.18
CA LEU A 176 30.62 1.38 52.07
C LEU A 176 29.84 2.47 51.32
N ALA A 177 30.20 2.78 50.06
CA ALA A 177 29.46 3.74 49.25
C ALA A 177 28.01 3.33 49.04
N ARG A 178 27.74 2.03 48.85
CA ARG A 178 26.36 1.49 48.73
C ARG A 178 25.55 1.70 50.01
N ARG A 179 26.14 1.46 51.16
CA ARG A 179 25.48 1.67 52.46
C ARG A 179 25.14 3.14 52.67
N LEU A 180 26.11 4.02 52.48
CA LEU A 180 25.95 5.48 52.66
C LEU A 180 24.93 6.05 51.64
N ALA A 181 24.93 5.60 50.41
CA ALA A 181 23.97 6.01 49.38
C ALA A 181 22.54 5.58 49.72
N LYS A 182 22.38 4.33 50.25
CA LYS A 182 21.07 3.82 50.70
C LYS A 182 20.55 4.60 51.91
N GLU A 183 21.41 4.93 52.89
CA GLU A 183 21.05 5.74 54.06
C GLU A 183 20.70 7.19 53.68
N ALA A 184 21.35 7.73 52.65
CA ALA A 184 21.12 9.09 52.18
C ALA A 184 20.08 9.23 51.09
N GLY A 185 19.48 8.13 50.59
CA GLY A 185 18.50 8.14 49.50
C GLY A 185 19.08 8.58 48.15
N ILE A 186 20.39 8.42 47.94
CA ILE A 186 21.10 8.89 46.73
C ILE A 186 21.23 7.72 45.73
N ASP A 187 20.77 7.93 44.48
CA ASP A 187 20.96 6.96 43.39
C ASP A 187 22.42 6.98 42.92
N LEU A 188 23.11 5.84 43.12
CA LEU A 188 24.50 5.65 42.71
C LEU A 188 24.73 5.77 41.20
N ALA A 189 23.71 5.60 40.39
CA ALA A 189 23.82 5.80 38.93
C ALA A 189 24.07 7.27 38.56
N ARG A 190 23.71 8.19 39.44
CA ARG A 190 23.86 9.64 39.27
C ARG A 190 25.12 10.24 39.89
N VAL A 191 25.90 9.41 40.59
CA VAL A 191 27.11 9.85 41.27
C VAL A 191 28.33 9.50 40.42
N GLN A 192 29.14 10.51 40.09
CA GLN A 192 30.39 10.31 39.38
C GLN A 192 31.45 9.70 40.31
N GLY A 193 31.88 8.44 40.00
CA GLY A 193 32.88 7.74 40.82
C GLY A 193 34.30 8.27 40.58
N SER A 194 35.02 8.65 41.65
CA SER A 194 36.42 9.09 41.61
C SER A 194 37.44 7.98 41.93
N GLY A 195 36.99 6.78 42.26
CA GLY A 195 37.85 5.62 42.55
C GLY A 195 38.41 4.93 41.29
N PRO A 196 39.34 3.95 41.44
CA PRO A 196 39.93 3.22 40.32
C PRO A 196 38.88 2.61 39.40
N HIS A 197 39.09 2.77 38.09
CA HIS A 197 38.14 2.35 37.03
C HIS A 197 36.76 2.98 37.13
N GLY A 198 36.63 4.22 37.65
CA GLY A 198 35.35 4.92 37.74
C GLY A 198 34.43 4.38 38.85
N ARG A 199 34.98 3.71 39.86
CA ARG A 199 34.24 3.15 41.01
C ARG A 199 33.77 4.25 41.94
N VAL A 200 32.51 4.28 42.34
CA VAL A 200 31.95 5.16 43.32
C VAL A 200 32.47 4.76 44.71
N ILE A 201 33.15 5.66 45.38
CA ILE A 201 33.68 5.47 46.75
C ILE A 201 32.91 6.33 47.77
N ALA A 202 33.12 6.11 49.10
CA ALA A 202 32.35 6.78 50.17
C ALA A 202 32.40 8.32 50.07
N ARG A 203 33.56 8.89 49.72
CA ARG A 203 33.75 10.33 49.56
C ARG A 203 32.90 10.92 48.42
N ASP A 204 32.61 10.17 47.36
CA ASP A 204 31.78 10.64 46.25
C ASP A 204 30.31 10.74 46.69
N VAL A 205 29.86 9.84 47.56
CA VAL A 205 28.49 9.85 48.11
C VAL A 205 28.36 11.00 49.12
N GLU A 206 29.41 11.31 49.92
CA GLU A 206 29.43 12.45 50.83
C GLU A 206 29.43 13.78 50.06
N ALA A 207 30.18 13.87 48.97
CA ALA A 207 30.15 15.03 48.07
C ALA A 207 28.76 15.19 47.44
N ALA A 208 28.12 14.10 47.10
CA ALA A 208 26.73 14.10 46.53
C ALA A 208 25.69 14.55 47.57
N LYS A 209 25.87 14.27 48.88
CA LYS A 209 25.03 14.81 49.95
C LYS A 209 25.08 16.35 50.02
N SER A 210 26.21 16.95 49.71
CA SER A 210 26.41 18.41 49.67
C SER A 210 26.09 19.03 48.29
N GLY A 211 25.49 18.30 47.38
CA GLY A 211 25.09 18.77 46.03
C GLY A 211 26.22 18.84 45.01
N ARG A 212 27.44 18.34 45.35
CA ARG A 212 28.58 18.30 44.43
C ARG A 212 28.74 16.93 43.81
N GLY A 213 28.95 16.85 42.48
CA GLY A 213 29.20 15.58 41.78
C GLY A 213 27.94 14.75 41.43
N ILE A 214 26.75 15.32 41.55
CA ILE A 214 25.52 14.73 41.03
C ILE A 214 25.38 15.18 39.58
N ALA A 215 25.45 14.24 38.63
CA ALA A 215 25.10 14.51 37.26
C ALA A 215 23.62 14.94 37.19
N ALA A 216 23.35 16.06 36.53
CA ALA A 216 21.97 16.42 36.18
C ALA A 216 21.29 15.22 35.54
N PRO A 217 19.97 15.01 35.76
CA PRO A 217 19.27 13.92 35.06
C PRO A 217 19.57 14.08 33.56
N ALA A 218 20.26 13.09 32.99
CA ALA A 218 20.38 13.01 31.56
C ALA A 218 18.94 13.00 31.06
N ALA A 219 18.47 14.13 30.52
CA ALA A 219 17.26 14.16 29.74
C ALA A 219 17.41 13.02 28.75
N ALA A 220 16.47 12.07 28.79
CA ALA A 220 16.52 10.87 28.04
C ALA A 220 16.70 11.25 26.57
N ALA A 221 17.93 11.27 26.11
CA ALA A 221 18.30 11.27 24.71
C ALA A 221 18.13 9.84 24.19
N ALA A 222 16.90 9.37 24.27
CA ALA A 222 16.37 8.37 23.35
C ALA A 222 15.81 9.14 22.13
N ALA A 223 16.62 9.98 21.53
CA ALA A 223 16.50 10.26 20.14
C ALA A 223 17.03 9.00 19.44
N GLY A 224 16.15 8.00 19.27
CA GLY A 224 16.31 7.04 18.20
C GLY A 224 16.66 7.86 16.98
N ALA A 225 17.71 7.50 16.25
CA ALA A 225 18.08 8.12 14.99
C ALA A 225 16.83 8.12 14.13
N VAL A 226 16.16 9.29 14.05
CA VAL A 226 15.04 9.50 13.14
C VAL A 226 15.68 9.31 11.77
N ALA A 227 15.29 8.23 11.08
CA ALA A 227 15.66 8.02 9.71
C ALA A 227 15.38 9.35 8.97
N PRO A 228 16.24 9.79 8.05
CA PRO A 228 16.07 11.06 7.37
C PRO A 228 14.71 11.09 6.73
N THR A 229 13.77 11.80 7.32
CA THR A 229 12.47 12.05 6.72
C THR A 229 12.73 12.87 5.46
N VAL A 230 12.41 12.32 4.31
CA VAL A 230 12.42 13.04 3.04
C VAL A 230 11.42 14.20 3.21
N GLN A 231 11.94 15.41 3.43
CA GLN A 231 11.11 16.60 3.54
C GLN A 231 10.60 16.94 2.13
N THR A 232 9.34 16.67 1.89
CA THR A 232 8.67 17.14 0.67
C THR A 232 8.51 18.67 0.74
N PRO A 233 8.66 19.41 -0.37
CA PRO A 233 8.37 20.84 -0.42
C PRO A 233 6.96 21.12 0.06
N THR A 234 6.75 22.23 0.78
CA THR A 234 5.39 22.66 1.17
C THR A 234 4.57 23.06 -0.05
N ASP A 235 3.24 22.96 0.05
CA ASP A 235 2.30 23.33 -1.01
C ASP A 235 2.53 24.76 -1.49
N GLU A 236 2.85 25.70 -0.59
CA GLU A 236 3.13 27.09 -0.92
C GLU A 236 4.39 27.21 -1.79
N LYS A 237 5.46 26.48 -1.45
CA LYS A 237 6.68 26.45 -2.27
C LYS A 237 6.44 25.90 -3.66
N ILE A 238 5.59 24.86 -3.77
CA ILE A 238 5.23 24.28 -5.06
C ILE A 238 4.39 25.28 -5.87
N ARG A 239 3.37 25.89 -5.27
CA ARG A 239 2.49 26.88 -5.94
C ARG A 239 3.25 28.12 -6.39
N ALA A 240 4.27 28.54 -5.65
CA ALA A 240 5.11 29.69 -6.02
C ALA A 240 5.95 29.46 -7.30
N LEU A 241 6.04 28.22 -7.80
CA LEU A 241 6.71 27.89 -9.07
C LEU A 241 5.85 28.19 -10.30
N PHE A 242 4.56 28.45 -10.12
CA PHE A 242 3.59 28.64 -11.22
C PHE A 242 2.95 30.02 -11.14
N GLU A 243 2.63 30.59 -12.31
CA GLU A 243 1.93 31.87 -12.37
C GLU A 243 0.50 31.75 -11.82
N PRO A 244 0.03 32.71 -11.00
CA PRO A 244 -1.34 32.74 -10.52
C PRO A 244 -2.34 32.76 -11.68
N GLY A 245 -3.29 31.82 -11.67
CA GLY A 245 -4.29 31.66 -12.73
C GLY A 245 -3.88 30.74 -13.89
N SER A 246 -2.65 30.16 -13.86
CA SER A 246 -2.21 29.17 -14.86
C SER A 246 -2.70 27.74 -14.56
N TYR A 247 -3.35 27.52 -13.41
CA TYR A 247 -3.84 26.21 -12.98
C TYR A 247 -5.13 26.31 -12.17
N ASP A 248 -5.89 25.22 -12.20
CA ASP A 248 -7.05 25.01 -11.33
C ASP A 248 -6.66 24.12 -10.15
N ALA A 249 -6.90 24.57 -8.93
CA ALA A 249 -6.64 23.79 -7.73
C ALA A 249 -7.81 22.82 -7.46
N VAL A 250 -7.64 21.54 -7.81
CA VAL A 250 -8.64 20.49 -7.55
C VAL A 250 -8.29 19.78 -6.24
N PRO A 251 -9.17 19.81 -5.22
CA PRO A 251 -8.93 19.14 -3.94
C PRO A 251 -8.82 17.62 -4.14
N HIS A 252 -7.89 16.99 -3.42
CA HIS A 252 -7.81 15.53 -3.39
C HIS A 252 -8.96 14.95 -2.57
N ASP A 253 -9.63 13.93 -3.11
CA ASP A 253 -10.54 13.09 -2.35
C ASP A 253 -9.75 12.17 -1.37
N ASN A 254 -10.46 11.56 -0.42
CA ASN A 254 -9.83 10.69 0.58
C ASN A 254 -9.17 9.46 -0.04
N ILE A 255 -9.79 8.88 -1.07
CA ILE A 255 -9.24 7.71 -1.77
C ILE A 255 -7.86 8.06 -2.33
N ARG A 256 -7.73 9.22 -2.99
CA ARG A 256 -6.46 9.69 -3.57
C ARG A 256 -5.40 9.97 -2.50
N LYS A 257 -5.79 10.57 -1.37
CA LYS A 257 -4.89 10.80 -0.21
C LYS A 257 -4.36 9.49 0.36
N VAL A 258 -5.22 8.48 0.53
CA VAL A 258 -4.83 7.15 1.03
C VAL A 258 -3.91 6.44 0.04
N ILE A 259 -4.22 6.47 -1.26
CA ILE A 259 -3.38 5.89 -2.32
C ILE A 259 -2.00 6.54 -2.30
N ALA A 260 -1.92 7.88 -2.28
CA ALA A 260 -0.66 8.62 -2.28
C ALA A 260 0.23 8.22 -1.09
N ARG A 261 -0.34 8.16 0.12
CA ARG A 261 0.38 7.75 1.34
C ARG A 261 0.90 6.32 1.21
N ARG A 262 0.06 5.36 0.81
CA ARG A 262 0.43 3.94 0.68
C ARG A 262 1.48 3.69 -0.39
N LEU A 263 1.37 4.37 -1.54
CA LEU A 263 2.36 4.22 -2.61
C LEU A 263 3.72 4.83 -2.22
N LEU A 264 3.71 5.96 -1.52
CA LEU A 264 4.93 6.57 -0.99
C LEU A 264 5.59 5.66 0.06
N GLU A 265 4.81 5.14 1.01
CA GLU A 265 5.27 4.18 2.01
C GLU A 265 5.90 2.95 1.34
N ALA A 266 5.22 2.34 0.37
CA ALA A 266 5.72 1.19 -0.37
C ALA A 266 7.05 1.47 -1.08
N LYS A 267 7.18 2.64 -1.72
CA LYS A 267 8.43 3.01 -2.43
C LYS A 267 9.58 3.34 -1.51
N LEU A 268 9.33 3.83 -0.31
CA LEU A 268 10.37 4.16 0.68
C LEU A 268 10.79 2.94 1.50
N SER A 269 9.87 2.00 1.79
CA SER A 269 10.11 0.88 2.70
C SER A 269 10.45 -0.43 2.01
N ILE A 270 10.07 -0.62 0.73
CA ILE A 270 10.26 -1.86 -0.01
C ILE A 270 11.37 -1.69 -1.06
N PRO A 271 12.50 -2.40 -0.95
CA PRO A 271 13.50 -2.45 -2.01
C PRO A 271 12.97 -3.29 -3.18
N HIS A 272 12.37 -2.64 -4.17
CA HIS A 272 11.82 -3.30 -5.34
C HIS A 272 12.92 -3.84 -6.24
N PHE A 273 12.79 -5.10 -6.66
CA PHE A 273 13.56 -5.72 -7.72
C PHE A 273 12.62 -6.15 -8.85
N TYR A 274 13.07 -6.06 -10.10
CA TYR A 274 12.20 -6.25 -11.27
C TYR A 274 12.75 -7.32 -12.21
N LEU A 275 11.86 -8.19 -12.67
CA LEU A 275 12.14 -9.23 -13.65
C LEU A 275 11.13 -9.14 -14.78
N THR A 276 11.56 -9.41 -16.01
CA THR A 276 10.69 -9.46 -17.20
C THR A 276 10.78 -10.79 -17.89
N LEU A 277 9.65 -11.29 -18.37
CA LEU A 277 9.55 -12.55 -19.09
C LEU A 277 8.53 -12.43 -20.23
N GLU A 278 8.84 -13.05 -21.37
CA GLU A 278 7.92 -13.18 -22.49
C GLU A 278 7.28 -14.58 -22.51
N CYS A 279 5.95 -14.62 -22.69
CA CYS A 279 5.15 -15.84 -22.75
C CYS A 279 4.45 -15.96 -24.11
N ASN A 280 4.46 -17.15 -24.69
CA ASN A 280 3.65 -17.46 -25.86
C ASN A 280 2.25 -17.91 -25.42
N ILE A 281 1.27 -17.04 -25.62
CA ILE A 281 -0.12 -17.26 -25.18
C ILE A 281 -1.03 -17.83 -26.28
N GLY A 282 -0.50 -18.28 -27.43
CA GLY A 282 -1.32 -18.78 -28.54
C GLY A 282 -2.24 -19.92 -28.13
N LYS A 283 -1.73 -20.93 -27.39
CA LYS A 283 -2.55 -22.03 -26.86
C LYS A 283 -3.60 -21.56 -25.85
N LEU A 284 -3.26 -20.56 -25.04
CA LEU A 284 -4.20 -20.00 -24.06
C LEU A 284 -5.36 -19.27 -24.73
N VAL A 285 -5.08 -18.49 -25.78
CA VAL A 285 -6.11 -17.79 -26.55
C VAL A 285 -7.06 -18.79 -27.19
N ALA A 286 -6.53 -19.85 -27.84
CA ALA A 286 -7.33 -20.92 -28.43
C ALA A 286 -8.18 -21.65 -27.35
N ALA A 287 -7.58 -22.05 -26.22
CA ALA A 287 -8.31 -22.70 -25.15
C ALA A 287 -9.43 -21.81 -24.57
N ARG A 288 -9.16 -20.50 -24.40
CA ARG A 288 -10.18 -19.53 -23.95
C ARG A 288 -11.37 -19.46 -24.92
N GLU A 289 -11.11 -19.45 -26.21
CA GLU A 289 -12.16 -19.40 -27.24
C GLU A 289 -13.02 -20.67 -27.20
N GLU A 290 -12.38 -21.82 -27.13
CA GLU A 290 -13.06 -23.13 -27.04
C GLU A 290 -13.92 -23.21 -25.75
N ILE A 291 -13.37 -22.87 -24.58
CA ILE A 291 -14.09 -22.89 -23.31
C ILE A 291 -15.30 -21.92 -23.35
N ASN A 292 -15.11 -20.72 -23.90
CA ASN A 292 -16.20 -19.75 -23.99
C ASN A 292 -17.28 -20.15 -25.00
N ALA A 293 -16.92 -20.83 -26.09
CA ALA A 293 -17.88 -21.38 -27.07
C ALA A 293 -18.73 -22.53 -26.48
N ALA A 294 -18.11 -23.33 -25.61
CA ALA A 294 -18.78 -24.45 -24.93
C ALA A 294 -19.50 -24.02 -23.61
N ALA A 295 -19.47 -22.74 -23.25
CA ALA A 295 -20.06 -22.28 -22.00
C ALA A 295 -21.58 -22.57 -21.95
N PRO A 296 -22.09 -23.22 -20.88
CA PRO A 296 -23.53 -23.43 -20.68
C PRO A 296 -24.28 -22.10 -20.66
N LYS A 297 -25.50 -22.13 -21.19
CA LYS A 297 -26.43 -21.00 -21.20
C LYS A 297 -27.41 -21.11 -20.03
N ASP A 298 -27.73 -20.01 -19.42
CA ASP A 298 -28.78 -19.89 -18.40
C ASP A 298 -30.19 -19.90 -19.07
N LYS A 299 -31.23 -19.76 -18.25
CA LYS A 299 -32.62 -19.73 -18.70
C LYS A 299 -32.93 -18.59 -19.67
N ASP A 300 -32.15 -17.52 -19.61
CA ASP A 300 -32.28 -16.33 -20.46
C ASP A 300 -31.38 -16.41 -21.70
N GLY A 301 -30.72 -17.55 -21.95
CA GLY A 301 -29.85 -17.79 -23.10
C GLY A 301 -28.47 -17.14 -22.98
N LYS A 302 -28.12 -16.58 -21.83
CA LYS A 302 -26.82 -15.95 -21.55
C LYS A 302 -25.82 -16.99 -21.05
N ALA A 303 -24.58 -16.91 -21.52
CA ALA A 303 -23.50 -17.77 -21.02
C ALA A 303 -23.27 -17.58 -19.51
N THR A 304 -23.23 -18.69 -18.78
CA THR A 304 -23.04 -18.68 -17.28
C THR A 304 -21.70 -18.15 -16.86
N TYR A 305 -20.70 -18.16 -17.75
CA TYR A 305 -19.40 -17.51 -17.57
C TYR A 305 -18.85 -17.02 -18.91
N LYS A 306 -17.90 -16.10 -18.85
CA LYS A 306 -17.11 -15.66 -20.00
C LYS A 306 -15.70 -15.43 -19.53
N ILE A 307 -14.80 -16.36 -19.78
CA ILE A 307 -13.42 -16.37 -19.32
C ILE A 307 -12.58 -15.37 -20.11
N SER A 308 -11.77 -14.61 -19.43
CA SER A 308 -10.79 -13.65 -19.96
C SER A 308 -9.35 -14.21 -19.85
N VAL A 309 -8.41 -13.63 -20.58
CA VAL A 309 -6.98 -13.92 -20.41
C VAL A 309 -6.53 -13.63 -18.96
N ASN A 310 -7.10 -12.60 -18.34
CA ASN A 310 -6.76 -12.24 -16.96
C ASN A 310 -7.14 -13.32 -15.94
N ASP A 311 -8.23 -14.07 -16.18
CA ASP A 311 -8.65 -15.15 -15.29
C ASP A 311 -7.63 -16.31 -15.31
N PHE A 312 -7.05 -16.59 -16.48
CA PHE A 312 -5.94 -17.54 -16.61
C PHE A 312 -4.67 -17.02 -15.91
N VAL A 313 -4.36 -15.72 -16.02
CA VAL A 313 -3.22 -15.12 -15.36
C VAL A 313 -3.34 -15.24 -13.83
N ILE A 314 -4.52 -14.93 -13.26
CA ILE A 314 -4.79 -15.07 -11.82
C ILE A 314 -4.59 -16.52 -11.38
N LYS A 315 -5.19 -17.48 -12.13
CA LYS A 315 -5.06 -18.92 -11.84
C LYS A 315 -3.62 -19.40 -11.96
N ALA A 316 -2.91 -19.01 -13.01
CA ALA A 316 -1.53 -19.39 -13.24
C ALA A 316 -0.61 -18.85 -12.15
N LEU A 317 -0.76 -17.58 -11.73
CA LEU A 317 0.01 -17.00 -10.62
C LEU A 317 -0.28 -17.73 -9.32
N ALA A 318 -1.54 -18.00 -9.01
CA ALA A 318 -1.91 -18.71 -7.80
C ALA A 318 -1.29 -20.13 -7.73
N LEU A 319 -1.31 -20.87 -8.82
CA LEU A 319 -0.68 -22.19 -8.91
C LEU A 319 0.84 -22.12 -8.92
N ALA A 320 1.45 -21.08 -9.53
CA ALA A 320 2.88 -20.87 -9.50
C ALA A 320 3.37 -20.60 -8.06
N LEU A 321 2.63 -19.80 -7.28
CA LEU A 321 2.92 -19.54 -5.87
C LEU A 321 2.81 -20.81 -5.01
N GLN A 322 1.92 -21.75 -5.35
CA GLN A 322 1.87 -23.06 -4.69
C GLN A 322 3.05 -23.96 -5.06
N ARG A 323 3.54 -23.88 -6.31
CA ARG A 323 4.73 -24.61 -6.77
C ARG A 323 6.04 -24.05 -6.19
N VAL A 324 6.03 -22.75 -5.87
CA VAL A 324 7.19 -22.02 -5.33
C VAL A 324 6.79 -21.34 -4.01
N PRO A 325 6.57 -22.13 -2.92
CA PRO A 325 6.02 -21.60 -1.68
C PRO A 325 6.92 -20.57 -0.99
N ASP A 326 8.22 -20.57 -1.27
CA ASP A 326 9.16 -19.58 -0.75
C ASP A 326 8.94 -18.18 -1.34
N ALA A 327 8.26 -18.07 -2.49
CA ALA A 327 7.83 -16.80 -3.07
C ALA A 327 6.42 -16.38 -2.63
N ASN A 328 5.64 -17.28 -1.98
CA ASN A 328 4.31 -16.98 -1.45
C ASN A 328 4.39 -16.50 0.00
N VAL A 329 4.99 -15.34 0.20
CA VAL A 329 5.40 -14.84 1.52
C VAL A 329 4.98 -13.39 1.76
N THR A 330 5.04 -12.97 3.02
CA THR A 330 4.95 -11.57 3.45
C THR A 330 6.11 -11.28 4.38
N TRP A 331 6.80 -10.17 4.13
CA TRP A 331 7.85 -9.67 5.00
C TRP A 331 7.27 -8.99 6.24
N THR A 332 7.78 -9.33 7.43
CA THR A 332 7.60 -8.57 8.67
C THR A 332 8.95 -8.39 9.35
N GLU A 333 9.09 -7.40 10.23
CA GLU A 333 10.35 -7.15 10.94
C GLU A 333 10.79 -8.34 11.82
N GLY A 334 9.85 -9.15 12.30
CA GLY A 334 10.13 -10.28 13.20
C GLY A 334 10.24 -11.63 12.50
N ALA A 335 9.63 -11.80 11.32
CA ALA A 335 9.57 -13.09 10.66
C ALA A 335 9.12 -12.98 9.20
N MET A 336 9.45 -14.00 8.41
CA MET A 336 8.86 -14.24 7.10
C MET A 336 7.57 -15.07 7.27
N LEU A 337 6.44 -14.51 6.84
CA LEU A 337 5.17 -15.24 6.86
C LEU A 337 5.03 -16.01 5.55
N ARG A 338 5.14 -17.34 5.59
CA ARG A 338 4.90 -18.22 4.45
C ARG A 338 3.42 -18.62 4.43
N HIS A 339 2.73 -18.27 3.34
CA HIS A 339 1.30 -18.52 3.19
C HIS A 339 1.01 -19.93 2.69
N LYS A 340 -0.07 -20.53 3.19
CA LYS A 340 -0.53 -21.87 2.79
C LYS A 340 -1.37 -21.81 1.51
N HIS A 341 -2.05 -20.70 1.28
CA HIS A 341 -2.92 -20.44 0.15
C HIS A 341 -2.41 -19.26 -0.68
N SER A 342 -2.85 -19.18 -1.92
CA SER A 342 -2.53 -18.09 -2.83
C SER A 342 -3.73 -17.15 -2.96
N ASP A 343 -3.70 -16.09 -2.18
CA ASP A 343 -4.71 -15.03 -2.19
C ASP A 343 -4.25 -13.92 -3.14
N VAL A 344 -4.81 -13.88 -4.35
CA VAL A 344 -4.33 -12.99 -5.41
C VAL A 344 -5.15 -11.72 -5.47
N GLY A 345 -4.53 -10.58 -5.15
CA GLY A 345 -5.11 -9.27 -5.37
C GLY A 345 -5.14 -8.90 -6.86
N VAL A 346 -6.20 -8.26 -7.33
CA VAL A 346 -6.30 -7.86 -8.74
C VAL A 346 -6.60 -6.37 -8.82
N ALA A 347 -5.71 -5.61 -9.47
CA ALA A 347 -5.88 -4.17 -9.63
C ALA A 347 -7.08 -3.84 -10.53
N VAL A 348 -8.08 -3.16 -9.98
CA VAL A 348 -9.30 -2.72 -10.69
C VAL A 348 -9.35 -1.20 -10.69
N SER A 349 -9.41 -0.61 -11.88
CA SER A 349 -9.59 0.84 -12.05
C SER A 349 -11.02 1.25 -11.67
N ILE A 350 -11.11 2.30 -10.86
CA ILE A 350 -12.36 2.92 -10.42
C ILE A 350 -12.31 4.44 -10.67
N PRO A 351 -13.44 5.15 -10.71
CA PRO A 351 -13.42 6.61 -10.73
C PRO A 351 -12.66 7.18 -9.52
N GLY A 352 -11.63 7.98 -9.79
CA GLY A 352 -10.78 8.60 -8.78
C GLY A 352 -9.57 7.78 -8.32
N GLY A 353 -9.40 6.52 -8.77
CA GLY A 353 -8.23 5.73 -8.35
C GLY A 353 -8.25 4.27 -8.75
N LEU A 354 -7.72 3.45 -7.87
CA LEU A 354 -7.58 2.02 -8.05
C LEU A 354 -7.89 1.30 -6.73
N ILE A 355 -8.55 0.15 -6.80
CA ILE A 355 -8.76 -0.75 -5.67
C ILE A 355 -8.30 -2.16 -6.06
N THR A 356 -7.86 -2.95 -5.09
CA THR A 356 -7.30 -4.28 -5.34
C THR A 356 -8.10 -5.34 -4.59
N PRO A 357 -9.29 -5.77 -5.09
CA PRO A 357 -9.99 -6.90 -4.52
C PRO A 357 -9.13 -8.16 -4.58
N VAL A 358 -9.34 -9.07 -3.61
CA VAL A 358 -8.51 -10.26 -3.41
C VAL A 358 -9.32 -11.52 -3.70
N VAL A 359 -8.93 -12.25 -4.72
CA VAL A 359 -9.44 -13.61 -5.00
C VAL A 359 -8.78 -14.56 -4.02
N ARG A 360 -9.52 -14.98 -2.99
CA ARG A 360 -9.03 -15.88 -1.95
C ARG A 360 -8.89 -17.30 -2.46
N GLN A 361 -7.79 -18.00 -2.05
CA GLN A 361 -7.54 -19.40 -2.43
C GLN A 361 -7.70 -19.64 -3.92
N ALA A 362 -7.14 -18.75 -4.74
CA ALA A 362 -7.31 -18.77 -6.19
C ALA A 362 -6.78 -20.06 -6.83
N GLU A 363 -5.83 -20.73 -6.18
CA GLU A 363 -5.31 -22.03 -6.58
C GLU A 363 -6.36 -23.15 -6.56
N GLN A 364 -7.38 -23.04 -5.71
CA GLN A 364 -8.45 -24.05 -5.59
C GLN A 364 -9.66 -23.76 -6.50
N LYS A 365 -9.82 -22.51 -6.95
CA LYS A 365 -10.97 -22.08 -7.75
C LYS A 365 -10.82 -22.47 -9.22
N SER A 366 -11.93 -22.86 -9.85
CA SER A 366 -11.98 -23.02 -11.30
C SER A 366 -11.93 -21.66 -12.01
N LEU A 367 -11.56 -21.66 -13.29
CA LEU A 367 -11.53 -20.44 -14.11
C LEU A 367 -12.90 -19.74 -14.18
N SER A 368 -13.99 -20.51 -14.22
CA SER A 368 -15.36 -19.97 -14.25
C SER A 368 -15.74 -19.25 -12.96
N VAL A 369 -15.32 -19.81 -11.80
CA VAL A 369 -15.51 -19.17 -10.48
C VAL A 369 -14.71 -17.88 -10.41
N ILE A 370 -13.42 -17.90 -10.74
CA ILE A 370 -12.56 -16.70 -10.78
C ILE A 370 -13.17 -15.64 -11.69
N SER A 371 -13.60 -16.01 -12.91
CA SER A 371 -14.18 -15.07 -13.87
C SER A 371 -15.44 -14.39 -13.34
N ASN A 372 -16.33 -15.13 -12.68
CA ASN A 372 -17.58 -14.58 -12.15
C ASN A 372 -17.33 -13.72 -10.91
N GLU A 373 -16.45 -14.15 -10.01
CA GLU A 373 -16.02 -13.39 -8.83
C GLU A 373 -15.37 -12.05 -9.24
N MET A 374 -14.49 -12.08 -10.23
CA MET A 374 -13.86 -10.87 -10.74
C MET A 374 -14.85 -9.89 -11.39
N LYS A 375 -15.88 -10.36 -12.08
CA LYS A 375 -16.95 -9.51 -12.61
C LYS A 375 -17.76 -8.85 -11.51
N ASP A 376 -18.11 -9.61 -10.47
CA ASP A 376 -18.80 -9.08 -9.29
C ASP A 376 -17.93 -8.04 -8.57
N PHE A 377 -16.68 -8.37 -8.27
CA PHE A 377 -15.74 -7.43 -7.66
C PHE A 377 -15.59 -6.15 -8.48
N ALA A 378 -15.43 -6.24 -9.80
CA ALA A 378 -15.29 -5.09 -10.67
C ALA A 378 -16.54 -4.20 -10.67
N ALA A 379 -17.74 -4.78 -10.64
CA ALA A 379 -19.01 -4.06 -10.58
C ALA A 379 -19.17 -3.34 -9.23
N ARG A 380 -18.96 -4.05 -8.12
CA ARG A 380 -19.06 -3.49 -6.76
C ARG A 380 -17.94 -2.49 -6.46
N ALA A 381 -16.73 -2.70 -6.98
CA ALA A 381 -15.63 -1.75 -6.87
C ALA A 381 -15.97 -0.39 -7.49
N ARG A 382 -16.50 -0.39 -8.73
CA ARG A 382 -16.92 0.86 -9.41
C ARG A 382 -18.07 1.54 -8.69
N ALA A 383 -18.95 0.76 -8.04
CA ALA A 383 -20.05 1.26 -7.21
C ALA A 383 -19.60 1.64 -5.77
N ARG A 384 -18.30 1.49 -5.43
CA ARG A 384 -17.73 1.71 -4.08
C ARG A 384 -18.42 0.88 -2.98
N LYS A 385 -18.83 -0.37 -3.30
CA LYS A 385 -19.58 -1.29 -2.43
C LYS A 385 -18.75 -2.50 -1.96
N LEU A 386 -17.44 -2.48 -2.12
CA LEU A 386 -16.57 -3.54 -1.59
C LEU A 386 -16.38 -3.37 -0.10
N ALA A 387 -16.54 -4.45 0.66
CA ALA A 387 -16.24 -4.48 2.08
C ALA A 387 -14.72 -4.54 2.34
N PRO A 388 -14.20 -3.99 3.43
CA PRO A 388 -12.77 -3.96 3.73
C PRO A 388 -12.06 -5.32 3.64
N HIS A 389 -12.69 -6.39 4.11
CA HIS A 389 -12.10 -7.74 4.08
C HIS A 389 -11.92 -8.30 2.66
N GLU A 390 -12.59 -7.72 1.65
CA GLU A 390 -12.49 -8.15 0.26
C GLU A 390 -11.27 -7.57 -0.48
N TYR A 391 -10.67 -6.48 0.03
CA TYR A 391 -9.50 -5.85 -0.59
C TYR A 391 -8.31 -5.68 0.38
N GLN A 392 -8.42 -6.15 1.62
CA GLN A 392 -7.31 -6.15 2.58
C GLN A 392 -6.61 -7.51 2.60
N GLY A 393 -5.30 -7.50 2.82
CA GLY A 393 -4.49 -8.72 2.81
C GLY A 393 -4.17 -9.18 1.39
N GLY A 394 -4.08 -10.50 1.19
CA GLY A 394 -3.56 -11.10 -0.04
C GLY A 394 -2.09 -11.46 0.09
N THR A 395 -1.59 -12.33 -0.80
CA THR A 395 -0.22 -12.81 -0.79
C THR A 395 0.60 -12.28 -1.96
N SER A 396 -0.05 -12.05 -3.09
CA SER A 396 0.52 -11.44 -4.29
C SER A 396 -0.57 -10.66 -5.03
N ALA A 397 -0.21 -9.92 -6.07
CA ALA A 397 -1.16 -9.17 -6.86
C ALA A 397 -0.90 -9.27 -8.36
N VAL A 398 -1.95 -8.98 -9.15
CA VAL A 398 -1.90 -8.83 -10.61
C VAL A 398 -2.36 -7.43 -10.99
N SER A 399 -1.57 -6.76 -11.82
CA SER A 399 -1.95 -5.51 -12.48
C SER A 399 -1.90 -5.72 -14.00
N ASN A 400 -3.01 -5.51 -14.69
CA ASN A 400 -3.12 -5.75 -16.12
C ASN A 400 -3.44 -4.46 -16.88
N LEU A 401 -2.54 -4.04 -17.76
CA LEU A 401 -2.71 -2.89 -18.65
C LEU A 401 -2.70 -3.30 -20.14
N GLY A 402 -2.78 -4.60 -20.43
CA GLY A 402 -2.81 -5.11 -21.80
C GLY A 402 -3.97 -4.57 -22.63
N MET A 403 -5.11 -4.30 -21.98
CA MET A 403 -6.28 -3.71 -22.65
C MET A 403 -6.05 -2.28 -23.16
N TYR A 404 -5.01 -1.60 -22.66
CA TYR A 404 -4.60 -0.26 -23.11
C TYR A 404 -3.48 -0.30 -24.16
N GLY A 405 -3.08 -1.49 -24.62
CA GLY A 405 -2.00 -1.66 -25.59
C GLY A 405 -0.59 -1.46 -25.00
N ILE A 406 -0.46 -1.44 -23.66
CA ILE A 406 0.84 -1.29 -22.99
C ILE A 406 1.59 -2.62 -23.13
N LYS A 407 2.78 -2.58 -23.73
CA LYS A 407 3.61 -3.76 -23.96
C LYS A 407 4.18 -4.34 -22.68
N GLU A 408 4.77 -3.48 -21.84
CA GLU A 408 5.31 -3.86 -20.53
C GLU A 408 5.30 -2.66 -19.57
N PHE A 409 5.22 -2.94 -18.29
CA PHE A 409 5.33 -1.95 -17.21
C PHE A 409 5.66 -2.66 -15.90
N TYR A 410 6.08 -1.89 -14.89
CA TYR A 410 6.38 -2.41 -13.57
C TYR A 410 5.50 -1.73 -12.54
N ALA A 411 4.69 -2.53 -11.84
CA ALA A 411 3.82 -2.03 -10.80
C ALA A 411 4.57 -1.78 -9.49
N ILE A 412 4.04 -0.87 -8.68
CA ILE A 412 4.48 -0.69 -7.30
C ILE A 412 3.81 -1.77 -6.45
N ILE A 413 4.60 -2.45 -5.62
CA ILE A 413 4.08 -3.46 -4.69
C ILE A 413 3.09 -2.78 -3.72
N ASN A 414 1.94 -3.41 -3.53
CA ASN A 414 0.95 -2.97 -2.54
C ASN A 414 1.12 -3.78 -1.26
N PRO A 415 1.68 -3.22 -0.18
CA PRO A 415 1.85 -3.95 1.07
C PRO A 415 0.50 -4.54 1.56
N PRO A 416 0.46 -5.76 2.12
CA PRO A 416 1.60 -6.57 2.61
C PRO A 416 2.16 -7.57 1.57
N HIS A 417 1.84 -7.46 0.28
CA HIS A 417 2.32 -8.39 -0.75
C HIS A 417 3.85 -8.32 -0.87
N ALA A 418 4.49 -9.48 -1.09
CA ALA A 418 5.91 -9.52 -1.45
C ALA A 418 6.15 -9.47 -2.96
N THR A 419 5.11 -9.71 -3.77
CA THR A 419 5.21 -9.72 -5.24
C THR A 419 3.98 -9.09 -5.89
N ILE A 420 4.18 -8.51 -7.08
CA ILE A 420 3.11 -8.08 -7.98
C ILE A 420 3.49 -8.39 -9.43
N LEU A 421 2.59 -9.05 -10.14
CA LEU A 421 2.74 -9.39 -11.56
C LEU A 421 2.06 -8.33 -12.42
N SER A 422 2.84 -7.68 -13.28
CA SER A 422 2.37 -6.74 -14.30
C SER A 422 2.17 -7.48 -15.62
N VAL A 423 1.02 -7.25 -16.27
CA VAL A 423 0.64 -7.97 -17.50
C VAL A 423 0.47 -6.98 -18.64
N GLY A 424 1.29 -7.15 -19.68
CA GLY A 424 1.22 -6.35 -20.90
C GLY A 424 0.23 -6.89 -21.93
N ALA A 425 0.16 -6.21 -23.07
CA ALA A 425 -0.70 -6.60 -24.17
C ALA A 425 -0.28 -7.95 -24.79
N GLY A 426 -1.26 -8.78 -25.12
CA GLY A 426 -1.06 -9.93 -25.99
C GLY A 426 -1.14 -9.48 -27.45
N GLU A 427 -0.09 -9.68 -28.21
CA GLU A 427 0.03 -9.26 -29.60
C GLU A 427 0.79 -10.28 -30.45
N GLU A 428 0.53 -10.31 -31.75
CA GLU A 428 1.34 -11.10 -32.67
C GLU A 428 2.71 -10.47 -32.84
N ARG A 429 3.75 -11.31 -32.62
CA ARG A 429 5.17 -10.91 -32.78
C ARG A 429 5.88 -11.94 -33.64
N ALA A 430 6.88 -11.47 -34.43
CA ALA A 430 7.81 -12.35 -35.09
C ALA A 430 8.78 -12.93 -34.05
N ILE A 431 8.81 -14.25 -33.94
CA ILE A 431 9.75 -14.97 -33.06
C ILE A 431 10.61 -15.91 -33.88
N VAL A 432 11.78 -16.26 -33.36
CA VAL A 432 12.64 -17.29 -33.95
C VAL A 432 12.41 -18.60 -33.20
N ARG A 433 11.91 -19.62 -33.87
CA ARG A 433 11.77 -20.97 -33.33
C ARG A 433 12.46 -21.97 -34.27
N ASN A 434 13.36 -22.79 -33.74
CA ASN A 434 14.14 -23.78 -34.51
C ASN A 434 14.83 -23.18 -35.76
N GLY A 435 15.34 -21.93 -35.63
CA GLY A 435 16.00 -21.22 -36.72
C GLY A 435 15.07 -20.62 -37.78
N LYS A 436 13.75 -20.71 -37.61
CA LYS A 436 12.74 -20.12 -38.53
C LYS A 436 12.02 -18.97 -37.87
N ILE A 437 11.73 -17.93 -38.62
CA ILE A 437 10.89 -16.83 -38.19
C ILE A 437 9.44 -17.24 -38.32
N GLU A 438 8.66 -17.16 -37.26
CA GLU A 438 7.22 -17.44 -37.25
C GLU A 438 6.46 -16.36 -36.47
N ALA A 439 5.18 -16.14 -36.83
CA ALA A 439 4.31 -15.30 -36.04
C ALA A 439 3.80 -16.09 -34.81
N ALA A 440 3.84 -15.47 -33.63
CA ALA A 440 3.32 -16.05 -32.41
C ALA A 440 2.61 -15.01 -31.56
N HIS A 441 1.58 -15.42 -30.84
CA HIS A 441 0.85 -14.56 -29.91
C HIS A 441 1.66 -14.44 -28.60
N MET A 442 2.31 -13.31 -28.40
CA MET A 442 3.23 -13.09 -27.30
C MET A 442 2.67 -12.08 -26.30
N MET A 443 2.93 -12.33 -25.04
CA MET A 443 2.57 -11.44 -23.93
C MET A 443 3.82 -11.23 -23.05
N THR A 444 4.12 -9.99 -22.73
CA THR A 444 5.20 -9.66 -21.78
C THR A 444 4.62 -9.51 -20.40
N VAL A 445 5.25 -10.11 -19.41
CA VAL A 445 4.93 -9.97 -17.99
C VAL A 445 6.14 -9.43 -17.22
N GLY A 446 5.88 -8.54 -16.28
CA GLY A 446 6.86 -8.00 -15.35
C GLY A 446 6.54 -8.45 -13.93
N LEU A 447 7.52 -8.89 -13.17
CA LEU A 447 7.38 -9.21 -11.75
C LEU A 447 8.17 -8.18 -10.95
N ALA A 448 7.48 -7.45 -10.07
CA ALA A 448 8.15 -6.67 -9.04
C ALA A 448 8.14 -7.48 -7.73
N THR A 449 9.29 -7.58 -7.07
CA THR A 449 9.48 -8.32 -5.82
C THR A 449 10.01 -7.42 -4.72
N ASP A 450 9.60 -7.68 -3.48
CA ASP A 450 10.28 -7.19 -2.29
C ASP A 450 11.57 -7.99 -2.11
N HIS A 451 12.72 -7.36 -2.44
CA HIS A 451 14.01 -8.05 -2.48
C HIS A 451 14.47 -8.55 -1.09
N ARG A 452 13.83 -8.13 -0.01
CA ARG A 452 14.06 -8.67 1.33
C ARG A 452 13.48 -10.08 1.48
N ALA A 453 12.37 -10.35 0.76
CA ALA A 453 11.60 -11.59 0.85
C ALA A 453 11.82 -12.51 -0.36
N VAL A 454 11.93 -11.96 -1.56
CA VAL A 454 12.05 -12.69 -2.83
C VAL A 454 13.19 -12.09 -3.63
N ASP A 455 14.31 -12.82 -3.69
CA ASP A 455 15.47 -12.42 -4.49
C ASP A 455 15.29 -12.70 -5.98
N GLY A 456 16.29 -12.32 -6.78
CA GLY A 456 16.24 -12.46 -8.24
C GLY A 456 16.14 -13.91 -8.72
N ALA A 457 16.81 -14.85 -8.05
CA ALA A 457 16.78 -16.26 -8.41
C ALA A 457 15.41 -16.88 -8.11
N LEU A 458 14.87 -16.62 -6.92
CA LEU A 458 13.55 -17.09 -6.50
C LEU A 458 12.44 -16.46 -7.36
N GLY A 459 12.55 -15.18 -7.68
CA GLY A 459 11.62 -14.50 -8.60
C GLY A 459 11.64 -15.10 -10.01
N ALA A 460 12.83 -15.48 -10.51
CA ALA A 460 12.97 -16.16 -11.80
C ALA A 460 12.32 -17.54 -11.79
N VAL A 461 12.49 -18.33 -10.72
CA VAL A 461 11.84 -19.64 -10.54
C VAL A 461 10.30 -19.47 -10.49
N LEU A 462 9.80 -18.43 -9.83
CA LEU A 462 8.35 -18.12 -9.81
C LEU A 462 7.83 -17.79 -11.21
N LEU A 463 8.56 -16.96 -11.96
CA LEU A 463 8.19 -16.61 -13.34
C LEU A 463 8.25 -17.80 -14.29
N ASP A 464 9.22 -18.70 -14.12
CA ASP A 464 9.30 -19.93 -14.93
C ASP A 464 8.11 -20.86 -14.65
N ALA A 465 7.75 -21.05 -13.38
CA ALA A 465 6.56 -21.79 -12.98
C ALA A 465 5.26 -21.17 -13.55
N PHE A 466 5.16 -19.84 -13.55
CA PHE A 466 4.05 -19.10 -14.15
C PHE A 466 4.02 -19.30 -15.67
N LYS A 467 5.17 -19.15 -16.36
CA LYS A 467 5.28 -19.35 -17.81
C LYS A 467 4.87 -20.76 -18.24
N ALA A 468 5.32 -21.78 -17.54
CA ALA A 468 4.97 -23.16 -17.81
C ALA A 468 3.44 -23.39 -17.81
N LEU A 469 2.73 -22.71 -16.90
CA LEU A 469 1.27 -22.77 -16.79
C LEU A 469 0.57 -21.96 -17.89
N ILE A 470 1.02 -20.72 -18.11
CA ILE A 470 0.37 -19.82 -19.06
C ILE A 470 0.51 -20.31 -20.52
N GLU A 471 1.67 -20.89 -20.86
CA GLU A 471 1.93 -21.47 -22.19
C GLU A 471 1.28 -22.84 -22.38
N ASN A 472 0.88 -23.51 -21.28
CA ASN A 472 0.21 -24.80 -21.32
C ASN A 472 -1.02 -24.80 -20.39
N PRO A 473 -2.12 -24.14 -20.76
CA PRO A 473 -3.27 -23.90 -19.89
C PRO A 473 -3.95 -25.17 -19.37
N VAL A 474 -3.82 -26.31 -20.06
CA VAL A 474 -4.29 -27.62 -19.60
C VAL A 474 -3.66 -28.01 -18.25
N MET A 475 -2.43 -27.58 -17.98
CA MET A 475 -1.75 -27.83 -16.68
C MET A 475 -2.39 -27.09 -15.49
N MET A 476 -3.35 -26.22 -15.73
CA MET A 476 -4.06 -25.51 -14.65
C MET A 476 -5.25 -26.29 -14.10
N VAL A 477 -5.63 -27.39 -14.74
CA VAL A 477 -6.75 -28.27 -14.33
C VAL A 477 -6.27 -29.64 -13.83
N VAL A 478 -4.96 -29.88 -13.85
CA VAL A 478 -4.27 -31.05 -13.31
C VAL A 478 -3.53 -30.64 -12.02
#